data_c2fe24665ce4551ec9e91adc473658b1
#
_entry.id   c2fe24665ce4551ec9e91adc473658b1
#
_cell.length_a   1.000
_cell.length_b   1.000
_cell.length_c   1.000
_cell.angle_alpha   90.00
_cell.angle_beta   90.00
_cell.angle_gamma   90.00
#
_symmetry.space_group_name_H-M   'P 1'
#
loop_
_entity.id
_entity.type
_entity.pdbx_description
1 polymer ?
#
loop_
_entity_poly.entity_id
_entity_poly.type
_entity_poly.pdbx_seq_one_letter_code
_entity_poly.pdbx_strand_id
1 'polypeptide(L)'
;MEWKVVFFESRRGERPVEKFFYEQELKAQAKMLHLFELLKVYGSQLGMPHAKQLGLGIYELRVRGKEELRIFYGFKQKTIYLLHAFKKQTQKTSRKELEIAQKRLTEV
;
A
#
# COMPACT_ATOMS: atom_id res chain seq x y z
N MET A 1 0.97 2.09 -20.92
CA MET A 1 0.28 3.17 -20.22
C MET A 1 0.50 3.03 -18.72
N GLU A 2 0.96 4.09 -18.08
CA GLU A 2 1.25 4.00 -16.66
C GLU A 2 0.01 4.18 -15.81
N TRP A 3 0.03 3.55 -14.66
CA TRP A 3 -1.00 3.71 -13.66
C TRP A 3 -0.71 4.94 -12.82
N LYS A 4 -1.75 5.56 -12.29
CA LYS A 4 -1.60 6.66 -11.34
C LYS A 4 -1.57 6.07 -9.93
N VAL A 5 -0.58 6.43 -9.12
CA VAL A 5 -0.46 5.96 -7.74
C VAL A 5 -0.63 7.15 -6.82
N VAL A 6 -1.59 7.06 -5.90
CA VAL A 6 -1.89 8.16 -4.99
C VAL A 6 -2.04 7.65 -3.55
N PHE A 7 -1.75 8.52 -2.60
CA PHE A 7 -2.04 8.23 -1.21
C PHE A 7 -3.53 8.42 -0.94
N PHE A 8 -4.13 7.49 -0.22
CA PHE A 8 -5.51 7.65 0.22
C PHE A 8 -5.63 8.92 1.07
N GLU A 9 -6.68 9.68 0.81
CA GLU A 9 -6.99 10.88 1.59
C GLU A 9 -8.42 10.75 2.10
N SER A 10 -8.61 10.93 3.42
CA SER A 10 -9.93 10.86 4.01
C SER A 10 -10.72 12.14 3.72
N ARG A 11 -12.00 12.14 4.05
CA ARG A 11 -12.84 13.33 3.87
C ARG A 11 -12.33 14.51 4.67
N ARG A 12 -11.65 14.24 5.78
CA ARG A 12 -11.08 15.28 6.63
C ARG A 12 -9.73 15.77 6.14
N GLY A 13 -9.24 15.20 5.07
CA GLY A 13 -7.93 15.56 4.53
C GLY A 13 -6.76 14.83 5.15
N GLU A 14 -7.03 13.79 5.94
CA GLU A 14 -5.96 12.99 6.51
C GLU A 14 -5.39 12.05 5.47
N ARG A 15 -4.08 11.92 5.45
CA ARG A 15 -3.37 11.06 4.49
C ARG A 15 -2.48 10.08 5.27
N PRO A 16 -3.09 9.02 5.80
CA PRO A 16 -2.38 8.13 6.74
C PRO A 16 -1.19 7.39 6.16
N VAL A 17 -1.24 6.97 4.90
CA VAL A 17 -0.10 6.26 4.30
C VAL A 17 1.04 7.23 4.03
N GLU A 18 0.74 8.45 3.60
CA GLU A 18 1.77 9.46 3.41
C GLU A 18 2.46 9.77 4.74
N LYS A 19 1.67 9.89 5.81
CA LYS A 19 2.22 10.14 7.15
C LYS A 19 3.13 8.98 7.56
N PHE A 20 2.67 7.75 7.37
CA PHE A 20 3.46 6.56 7.68
C PHE A 20 4.78 6.59 6.90
N PHE A 21 4.73 6.95 5.62
CA PHE A 21 5.90 7.03 4.77
C PHE A 21 6.96 7.95 5.35
N TYR A 22 6.55 9.16 5.74
CA TYR A 22 7.50 10.15 6.24
C TYR A 22 8.02 9.82 7.64
N GLU A 23 7.37 8.92 8.36
CA GLU A 23 7.84 8.47 9.67
C GLU A 23 8.92 7.41 9.59
N GLN A 24 9.18 6.88 8.41
CA GLN A 24 10.15 5.80 8.24
C GLN A 24 11.55 6.35 7.99
N GLU A 25 12.57 5.49 8.22
CA GLU A 25 13.95 5.83 7.90
C GLU A 25 14.08 6.08 6.39
N LEU A 26 15.08 6.90 6.02
CA LEU A 26 15.29 7.24 4.61
C LEU A 26 15.49 5.99 3.74
N LYS A 27 16.14 4.98 4.28
CA LYS A 27 16.36 3.73 3.55
C LYS A 27 15.03 3.04 3.21
N ALA A 28 14.12 3.01 4.17
CA ALA A 28 12.80 2.44 3.96
C ALA A 28 11.98 3.28 2.99
N GLN A 29 12.08 4.60 3.11
CA GLN A 29 11.39 5.49 2.18
C GLN A 29 11.85 5.26 0.74
N ALA A 30 13.16 5.08 0.55
CA ALA A 30 13.69 4.83 -0.80
C ALA A 30 13.13 3.53 -1.38
N LYS A 31 13.03 2.48 -0.55
CA LYS A 31 12.44 1.22 -1.00
C LYS A 31 10.98 1.37 -1.36
N MET A 32 10.23 2.12 -0.56
CA MET A 32 8.82 2.38 -0.84
C MET A 32 8.66 3.12 -2.16
N LEU A 33 9.48 4.16 -2.40
CA LEU A 33 9.41 4.92 -3.64
C LEU A 33 9.69 4.04 -4.84
N HIS A 34 10.67 3.15 -4.71
CA HIS A 34 10.97 2.20 -5.79
C HIS A 34 9.77 1.30 -6.08
N LEU A 35 9.12 0.80 -5.04
CA LEU A 35 7.94 -0.05 -5.22
C LEU A 35 6.77 0.73 -5.81
N PHE A 36 6.61 1.99 -5.44
CA PHE A 36 5.56 2.83 -6.04
C PHE A 36 5.80 3.00 -7.54
N GLU A 37 7.07 3.15 -7.93
CA GLU A 37 7.41 3.23 -9.36
C GLU A 37 7.09 1.92 -10.08
N LEU A 38 7.33 0.78 -9.44
CA LEU A 38 6.96 -0.51 -10.02
C LEU A 38 5.44 -0.62 -10.18
N LEU A 39 4.69 -0.11 -9.23
CA LEU A 39 3.23 -0.09 -9.34
C LEU A 39 2.77 0.74 -10.53
N LYS A 40 3.42 1.87 -10.78
CA LYS A 40 3.07 2.72 -11.92
C LYS A 40 3.25 1.98 -13.25
N VAL A 41 4.30 1.18 -13.33
CA VAL A 41 4.62 0.46 -14.57
C VAL A 41 3.77 -0.80 -14.72
N TYR A 42 3.71 -1.62 -13.68
CA TYR A 42 3.12 -2.96 -13.78
C TYR A 42 1.68 -3.04 -13.30
N GLY A 43 1.26 -2.12 -12.43
CA GLY A 43 -0.12 -2.06 -11.97
C GLY A 43 -0.61 -3.39 -11.40
N SER A 44 -1.71 -3.88 -11.96
CA SER A 44 -2.33 -5.12 -11.49
C SER A 44 -1.48 -6.35 -11.76
N GLN A 45 -0.43 -6.24 -12.58
CA GLN A 45 0.44 -7.36 -12.89
C GLN A 45 1.67 -7.46 -11.97
N LEU A 46 1.85 -6.49 -11.09
CA LEU A 46 2.92 -6.58 -10.12
C LEU A 46 2.63 -7.71 -9.15
N GLY A 47 3.55 -8.67 -9.05
CA GLY A 47 3.38 -9.86 -8.24
C GLY A 47 4.56 -10.11 -7.32
N MET A 48 4.63 -11.35 -6.82
CA MET A 48 5.71 -11.74 -5.94
C MET A 48 7.07 -11.53 -6.59
N PRO A 49 8.09 -11.16 -5.83
CA PRO A 49 8.10 -11.06 -4.38
C PRO A 49 7.61 -9.70 -3.84
N HIS A 50 7.23 -8.77 -4.72
CA HIS A 50 6.91 -7.40 -4.32
C HIS A 50 5.48 -7.24 -3.81
N ALA A 51 4.53 -7.97 -4.41
CA ALA A 51 3.12 -7.77 -4.11
C ALA A 51 2.36 -9.08 -4.11
N LYS A 52 1.24 -9.10 -3.36
CA LYS A 52 0.39 -10.27 -3.25
C LYS A 52 -1.06 -9.83 -3.17
N GLN A 53 -1.94 -10.55 -3.88
CA GLN A 53 -3.37 -10.30 -3.80
C GLN A 53 -3.94 -10.95 -2.54
N LEU A 54 -4.72 -10.18 -1.77
CA LEU A 54 -5.30 -10.68 -0.51
C LEU A 54 -6.78 -11.03 -0.62
N GLY A 55 -7.43 -10.67 -1.74
CA GLY A 55 -8.86 -10.85 -1.90
C GLY A 55 -9.63 -9.57 -1.60
N LEU A 56 -10.91 -9.55 -2.00
CA LEU A 56 -11.82 -8.41 -1.76
C LEU A 56 -11.28 -7.09 -2.30
N GLY A 57 -10.49 -7.18 -3.38
CA GLY A 57 -9.96 -5.98 -4.03
C GLY A 57 -8.74 -5.38 -3.37
N ILE A 58 -8.19 -6.03 -2.34
CA ILE A 58 -7.02 -5.54 -1.62
C ILE A 58 -5.77 -6.31 -2.01
N TYR A 59 -4.69 -5.58 -2.21
CA TYR A 59 -3.38 -6.12 -2.53
C TYR A 59 -2.39 -5.65 -1.47
N GLU A 60 -1.35 -6.46 -1.24
CA GLU A 60 -0.34 -6.18 -0.25
C GLU A 60 1.00 -5.91 -0.94
N LEU A 61 1.57 -4.75 -0.65
CA LEU A 61 2.92 -4.40 -1.11
C LEU A 61 3.89 -4.70 0.03
N ARG A 62 4.95 -5.43 -0.26
CA ARG A 62 5.91 -5.88 0.75
C ARG A 62 7.18 -5.05 0.68
N VAL A 63 7.48 -4.37 1.78
CA VAL A 63 8.70 -3.56 1.90
C VAL A 63 9.60 -4.27 2.89
N ARG A 64 10.61 -4.96 2.36
CA ARG A 64 11.51 -5.77 3.18
C ARG A 64 12.74 -4.97 3.58
N GLY A 65 13.19 -5.19 4.81
CA GLY A 65 14.35 -4.51 5.32
C GLY A 65 14.55 -4.84 6.79
N LYS A 66 15.11 -3.89 7.53
CA LYS A 66 15.31 -4.04 8.97
C LYS A 66 13.99 -4.35 9.66
N GLU A 67 12.92 -3.69 9.22
CA GLU A 67 11.58 -3.99 9.68
C GLU A 67 10.73 -4.40 8.48
N GLU A 68 9.76 -5.28 8.73
CA GLU A 68 8.85 -5.71 7.67
C GLU A 68 7.68 -4.74 7.62
N LEU A 69 7.60 -3.97 6.54
CA LEU A 69 6.51 -3.03 6.35
C LEU A 69 5.57 -3.57 5.30
N ARG A 70 4.30 -3.23 5.44
CA ARG A 70 3.26 -3.63 4.48
C ARG A 70 2.43 -2.41 4.12
N ILE A 71 2.09 -2.30 2.84
CA ILE A 71 1.19 -1.25 2.35
C ILE A 71 0.07 -1.96 1.60
N PHE A 72 -1.15 -1.77 2.06
CA PHE A 72 -2.31 -2.32 1.36
C PHE A 72 -2.79 -1.32 0.35
N TYR A 73 -3.11 -1.80 -0.85
CA TYR A 73 -3.56 -0.92 -1.93
C TYR A 73 -4.69 -1.57 -2.71
N GLY A 74 -5.41 -0.74 -3.47
CA GLY A 74 -6.49 -1.20 -4.31
C GLY A 74 -6.61 -0.34 -5.55
N PHE A 75 -7.45 -0.78 -6.47
CA PHE A 75 -7.60 -0.13 -7.78
C PHE A 75 -9.00 0.47 -7.94
N LYS A 76 -9.04 1.66 -8.50
CA LYS A 76 -10.29 2.25 -8.99
C LYS A 76 -9.97 2.87 -10.34
N GLN A 77 -10.56 2.28 -11.38
CA GLN A 77 -10.26 2.70 -12.75
C GLN A 77 -8.76 2.57 -12.99
N LYS A 78 -8.08 3.61 -13.43
CA LYS A 78 -6.64 3.56 -13.68
C LYS A 78 -5.80 4.09 -12.53
N THR A 79 -6.40 4.23 -11.36
CA THR A 79 -5.72 4.77 -10.19
C THR A 79 -5.51 3.69 -9.15
N ILE A 80 -4.31 3.66 -8.59
CA ILE A 80 -3.94 2.78 -7.49
C ILE A 80 -3.94 3.62 -6.22
N TYR A 81 -4.76 3.24 -5.26
CA TYR A 81 -4.86 3.96 -3.99
C TYR A 81 -4.07 3.22 -2.92
N LEU A 82 -3.12 3.91 -2.31
CA LEU A 82 -2.37 3.37 -1.17
C LEU A 82 -3.23 3.62 0.06
N LEU A 83 -3.84 2.53 0.58
CA LEU A 83 -4.93 2.63 1.52
C LEU A 83 -4.51 2.57 2.99
N HIS A 84 -3.53 1.73 3.30
CA HIS A 84 -3.16 1.48 4.68
C HIS A 84 -1.73 0.97 4.74
N ALA A 85 -1.00 1.34 5.77
CA ALA A 85 0.39 0.92 5.93
C ALA A 85 0.66 0.62 7.40
N PHE A 86 1.49 -0.39 7.66
CA PHE A 86 1.79 -0.79 9.02
C PHE A 86 3.07 -1.64 9.06
N LYS A 87 3.61 -1.82 10.28
CA LYS A 87 4.72 -2.72 10.52
C LYS A 87 4.14 -4.10 10.81
N LYS A 88 4.60 -5.10 10.07
CA LYS A 88 4.11 -6.46 10.25
C LYS A 88 4.90 -7.12 11.37
N GLN A 89 4.23 -7.48 12.45
CA GLN A 89 4.85 -8.06 13.63
C GLN A 89 4.52 -9.52 13.85
N THR A 90 3.60 -10.08 13.03
CA THR A 90 3.19 -11.48 13.18
C THR A 90 3.21 -12.16 11.82
N GLN A 91 3.14 -13.50 11.81
CA GLN A 91 3.13 -14.27 10.58
C GLN A 91 1.86 -14.06 9.78
N LYS A 92 0.75 -13.84 10.45
CA LYS A 92 -0.53 -13.68 9.77
C LYS A 92 -0.89 -12.21 9.60
N THR A 93 -1.53 -11.90 8.48
CA THR A 93 -2.09 -10.57 8.27
C THR A 93 -3.27 -10.40 9.21
N SER A 94 -3.25 -9.33 9.98
CA SER A 94 -4.32 -9.03 10.92
C SER A 94 -5.61 -8.68 10.18
N ARG A 95 -6.72 -9.24 10.64
CA ARG A 95 -8.03 -8.89 10.08
C ARG A 95 -8.31 -7.39 10.25
N LYS A 96 -7.87 -6.83 11.36
CA LYS A 96 -8.06 -5.41 11.64
C LYS A 96 -7.41 -4.54 10.55
N GLU A 97 -6.19 -4.86 10.17
CA GLU A 97 -5.48 -4.09 9.14
C GLU A 97 -6.20 -4.20 7.80
N LEU A 98 -6.66 -5.41 7.47
CA LEU A 98 -7.38 -5.63 6.22
C LEU A 98 -8.70 -4.88 6.19
N GLU A 99 -9.43 -4.87 7.31
CA GLU A 99 -10.71 -4.17 7.38
C GLU A 99 -10.55 -2.66 7.20
N ILE A 100 -9.47 -2.09 7.74
CA ILE A 100 -9.18 -0.67 7.54
C ILE A 100 -9.03 -0.37 6.04
N ALA A 101 -8.24 -1.20 5.36
CA ALA A 101 -8.01 -1.00 3.92
C ALA A 101 -9.30 -1.15 3.13
N GLN A 102 -10.10 -2.15 3.45
CA GLN A 102 -11.37 -2.39 2.76
C GLN A 102 -12.32 -1.23 2.90
N LYS A 103 -12.42 -0.69 4.12
CA LYS A 103 -13.29 0.44 4.38
C LYS A 103 -12.83 1.65 3.56
N ARG A 104 -11.52 1.92 3.54
CA ARG A 104 -10.99 3.05 2.81
C ARG A 104 -11.19 2.90 1.30
N LEU A 105 -11.11 1.67 0.80
CA LEU A 105 -11.36 1.44 -0.63
C LEU A 105 -12.78 1.83 -1.01
N THR A 106 -13.75 1.65 -0.13
CA THR A 106 -15.12 2.06 -0.41
C THR A 106 -15.31 3.57 -0.42
N GLU A 107 -14.35 4.30 0.13
CA GLU A 107 -14.44 5.76 0.24
C GLU A 107 -13.77 6.50 -0.93
N VAL A 108 -13.18 5.76 -1.84
CA VAL A 108 -12.53 6.39 -3.02
C VAL A 108 -13.33 6.20 -4.28
#